data_6732889c8494bf62d13bb9c7eb133ecf
#
_entry.id   6732889c8494bf62d13bb9c7eb133ecf
#
_cell.length_a   1.000
_cell.length_b   1.000
_cell.length_c   1.000
_cell.angle_alpha   90.00
_cell.angle_beta   90.00
_cell.angle_gamma   90.00
#
_symmetry.space_group_name_H-M   'P 1'
#
loop_
_entity.id
_entity.type
_entity.pdbx_description
1 polymer ?
#
loop_
_entity_poly.entity_id
_entity_poly.type
_entity_poly.pdbx_seq_one_letter_code
_entity_poly.pdbx_strand_id
1 'polypeptide(L)'
;MNKYIFASPSKYIQGVHVLKETGSLLEKMGTDVLLIADSTVWKIVSDEIEKSFKHKNLKHTYVEFKGEASEQEIERITNIATEKEINIVVGIGGGKTLDTAKAIADNIKAKTVIIPTAASTDAPCSALSVIYGEDGTFEKYRFYEKNPDLVLVDTLVCAKAPVRLFASGIADGLATYVEASSVLKSDSLSMLNGRPTIAGMAVAKACEDTLLTYGLSAYEAVEKGVVTPAVEAVIEANTLLSGLGFENGGLAGAHAIHNGFTAIHGDIHKLTHGEKVAYGTLVHMVLENRPLEEITKYIKFYKKINMPTTLKEVHLDGVSWDNLVKIGEVANSENDTLQNLSKRITPEEVASAILAVDAISQKI
;
A
#
# COMPACT_ATOMS: atom_id res chain seq x y z
N MET A 1 28.66 -5.57 9.91
CA MET A 1 27.86 -6.54 10.71
C MET A 1 26.50 -6.72 10.04
N ASN A 2 26.06 -7.95 9.85
CA ASN A 2 24.72 -8.21 9.33
C ASN A 2 23.67 -7.92 10.42
N LYS A 3 22.90 -6.87 10.24
CA LYS A 3 21.85 -6.46 11.17
C LYS A 3 20.51 -6.95 10.63
N TYR A 4 19.77 -7.72 11.42
CA TYR A 4 18.40 -8.16 11.11
C TYR A 4 17.43 -7.26 11.89
N ILE A 5 16.42 -6.72 11.23
CA ILE A 5 15.45 -5.81 11.85
C ILE A 5 14.05 -6.31 11.52
N PHE A 6 13.17 -6.29 12.53
CA PHE A 6 11.74 -6.52 12.35
C PHE A 6 10.98 -5.43 13.10
N ALA A 7 10.02 -4.81 12.43
CA ALA A 7 9.16 -3.77 13.00
C ALA A 7 7.69 -4.07 12.69
N SER A 8 6.79 -3.57 13.54
CA SER A 8 5.34 -3.72 13.38
C SER A 8 4.59 -2.63 14.14
N PRO A 9 3.31 -2.37 13.83
CA PRO A 9 2.43 -1.58 14.68
C PRO A 9 2.39 -2.13 16.11
N SER A 10 2.20 -1.24 17.09
CA SER A 10 2.03 -1.69 18.50
C SER A 10 0.77 -2.53 18.66
N LYS A 11 -0.27 -2.26 17.90
CA LYS A 11 -1.51 -3.04 17.88
C LYS A 11 -2.20 -2.96 16.53
N TYR A 12 -2.72 -4.10 16.07
CA TYR A 12 -3.63 -4.23 14.95
C TYR A 12 -4.95 -4.83 15.46
N ILE A 13 -6.08 -4.24 15.08
CA ILE A 13 -7.42 -4.71 15.43
C ILE A 13 -8.25 -4.74 14.15
N GLN A 14 -8.89 -5.86 13.87
CA GLN A 14 -9.74 -6.05 12.71
C GLN A 14 -11.05 -6.73 13.11
N GLY A 15 -12.14 -6.33 12.46
CA GLY A 15 -13.44 -7.00 12.59
C GLY A 15 -14.60 -6.13 12.14
N VAL A 16 -15.79 -6.70 12.11
CA VAL A 16 -17.03 -6.00 11.75
C VAL A 16 -17.43 -5.04 12.87
N HIS A 17 -17.70 -3.78 12.53
CA HIS A 17 -18.12 -2.73 13.48
C HIS A 17 -17.10 -2.36 14.57
N VAL A 18 -15.82 -2.61 14.37
CA VAL A 18 -14.79 -2.23 15.35
C VAL A 18 -14.61 -0.71 15.49
N LEU A 19 -15.11 0.09 14.54
CA LEU A 19 -15.15 1.55 14.68
C LEU A 19 -15.91 2.02 15.92
N LYS A 20 -16.86 1.22 16.41
CA LYS A 20 -17.59 1.50 17.69
C LYS A 20 -16.67 1.53 18.89
N GLU A 21 -15.51 0.90 18.81
CA GLU A 21 -14.52 0.85 19.89
C GLU A 21 -13.52 2.02 19.87
N THR A 22 -13.53 2.84 18.82
CA THR A 22 -12.53 3.91 18.59
C THR A 22 -12.33 4.77 19.83
N GLY A 23 -13.40 5.33 20.40
CA GLY A 23 -13.31 6.17 21.60
C GLY A 23 -12.70 5.46 22.80
N SER A 24 -13.03 4.19 23.04
CA SER A 24 -12.50 3.41 24.16
C SER A 24 -11.02 3.02 23.98
N LEU A 25 -10.58 2.91 22.72
CA LEU A 25 -9.18 2.66 22.39
C LEU A 25 -8.34 3.92 22.52
N LEU A 26 -8.84 5.05 21.98
CA LEU A 26 -8.12 6.32 22.00
C LEU A 26 -8.00 6.92 23.42
N GLU A 27 -9.04 6.79 24.26
CA GLU A 27 -9.04 7.28 25.64
C GLU A 27 -7.86 6.74 26.48
N LYS A 28 -7.32 5.57 26.09
CA LYS A 28 -6.14 4.97 26.73
C LYS A 28 -4.83 5.52 26.20
N MET A 29 -4.87 6.33 25.13
CA MET A 29 -3.69 6.81 24.42
C MET A 29 -3.45 8.30 24.63
N GLY A 30 -4.52 9.09 24.87
CA GLY A 30 -4.47 10.54 25.05
C GLY A 30 -5.86 11.15 25.15
N THR A 31 -5.94 12.46 25.02
CA THR A 31 -7.18 13.23 25.24
C THR A 31 -7.57 14.15 24.08
N ASP A 32 -6.59 14.64 23.31
CA ASP A 32 -6.80 15.64 22.26
C ASP A 32 -6.51 15.02 20.89
N VAL A 33 -7.59 14.76 20.15
CA VAL A 33 -7.60 13.92 18.95
C VAL A 33 -7.78 14.77 17.70
N LEU A 34 -6.91 14.60 16.71
CA LEU A 34 -7.10 15.08 15.35
C LEU A 34 -7.62 13.94 14.46
N LEU A 35 -8.76 14.14 13.83
CA LEU A 35 -9.35 13.23 12.85
C LEU A 35 -9.13 13.80 11.45
N ILE A 36 -8.44 13.05 10.58
CA ILE A 36 -8.12 13.46 9.21
C ILE A 36 -8.80 12.50 8.25
N ALA A 37 -9.69 13.01 7.41
CA ALA A 37 -10.36 12.26 6.35
C ALA A 37 -10.79 13.19 5.22
N ASP A 38 -10.96 12.69 4.00
CA ASP A 38 -11.70 13.43 2.98
C ASP A 38 -13.20 13.49 3.31
N SER A 39 -13.91 14.41 2.69
CA SER A 39 -15.34 14.65 3.00
C SER A 39 -16.25 13.47 2.66
N THR A 40 -15.89 12.63 1.69
CA THR A 40 -16.67 11.44 1.30
C THR A 40 -16.50 10.34 2.36
N VAL A 41 -15.27 10.03 2.72
CA VAL A 41 -14.96 9.06 3.78
C VAL A 41 -15.55 9.49 5.11
N TRP A 42 -15.42 10.77 5.47
CA TRP A 42 -15.96 11.29 6.72
C TRP A 42 -17.48 11.07 6.84
N LYS A 43 -18.24 11.33 5.77
CA LYS A 43 -19.69 11.04 5.74
C LYS A 43 -20.05 9.59 5.98
N ILE A 44 -19.16 8.66 5.64
CA ILE A 44 -19.41 7.22 5.81
C ILE A 44 -19.18 6.78 7.26
N VAL A 45 -18.15 7.32 7.93
CA VAL A 45 -17.68 6.78 9.22
C VAL A 45 -17.95 7.70 10.43
N SER A 46 -18.23 8.99 10.21
CA SER A 46 -18.34 10.00 11.27
C SER A 46 -19.33 9.63 12.36
N ASP A 47 -20.53 9.19 11.97
CA ASP A 47 -21.61 8.82 12.89
C ASP A 47 -21.18 7.75 13.92
N GLU A 48 -20.42 6.74 13.48
CA GLU A 48 -19.99 5.64 14.33
C GLU A 48 -18.82 6.07 15.22
N ILE A 49 -17.87 6.82 14.66
CA ILE A 49 -16.70 7.36 15.38
C ILE A 49 -17.15 8.39 16.45
N GLU A 50 -17.98 9.37 16.08
CA GLU A 50 -18.45 10.39 17.02
C GLU A 50 -19.32 9.79 18.13
N LYS A 51 -20.15 8.79 17.82
CA LYS A 51 -20.91 8.05 18.84
C LYS A 51 -19.98 7.31 19.81
N SER A 52 -18.86 6.79 19.35
CA SER A 52 -17.88 6.10 20.19
C SER A 52 -17.19 7.02 21.20
N PHE A 53 -17.17 8.35 20.93
CA PHE A 53 -16.58 9.36 21.81
C PHE A 53 -17.52 9.83 22.92
N LYS A 54 -18.83 9.50 22.83
CA LYS A 54 -19.78 9.88 23.87
C LYS A 54 -19.35 9.29 25.21
N HIS A 55 -19.41 10.13 26.25
CA HIS A 55 -19.02 9.76 27.61
C HIS A 55 -17.54 9.39 27.78
N LYS A 56 -16.68 9.77 26.82
CA LYS A 56 -15.24 9.63 26.90
C LYS A 56 -14.58 10.96 27.23
N ASN A 57 -13.43 10.90 27.90
CA ASN A 57 -12.63 12.09 28.15
C ASN A 57 -11.76 12.42 26.91
N LEU A 58 -12.41 12.64 25.78
CA LEU A 58 -11.78 12.94 24.50
C LEU A 58 -12.31 14.26 23.93
N LYS A 59 -11.40 15.13 23.55
CA LYS A 59 -11.69 16.26 22.67
C LYS A 59 -11.22 15.90 21.27
N HIS A 60 -11.99 16.21 20.25
CA HIS A 60 -11.60 15.94 18.90
C HIS A 60 -11.77 17.15 17.98
N THR A 61 -10.92 17.20 16.96
CA THR A 61 -10.99 18.15 15.86
C THR A 61 -10.97 17.36 14.57
N TYR A 62 -11.95 17.57 13.70
CA TYR A 62 -11.94 17.05 12.35
C TYR A 62 -11.26 18.07 11.42
N VAL A 63 -10.39 17.57 10.54
CA VAL A 63 -9.76 18.36 9.47
C VAL A 63 -9.92 17.59 8.16
N GLU A 64 -10.50 18.27 7.16
CA GLU A 64 -10.67 17.70 5.83
C GLU A 64 -9.31 17.59 5.14
N PHE A 65 -8.99 16.37 4.66
CA PHE A 65 -7.86 16.07 3.81
C PHE A 65 -8.16 16.50 2.36
N LYS A 66 -7.22 17.21 1.73
CA LYS A 66 -7.43 17.82 0.40
C LYS A 66 -6.95 16.99 -0.79
N GLY A 67 -6.71 15.71 -0.60
CA GLY A 67 -6.56 14.75 -1.67
C GLY A 67 -5.13 14.30 -2.02
N GLU A 68 -4.08 15.08 -1.66
CA GLU A 68 -2.71 14.67 -1.94
C GLU A 68 -1.83 14.65 -0.68
N ALA A 69 -0.95 13.63 -0.57
CA ALA A 69 0.02 13.51 0.51
C ALA A 69 1.27 14.36 0.17
N SER A 70 1.09 15.67 0.12
CA SER A 70 2.13 16.64 -0.19
C SER A 70 2.70 17.31 1.07
N GLU A 71 3.93 17.79 0.98
CA GLU A 71 4.55 18.54 2.09
C GLU A 71 3.70 19.76 2.50
N GLN A 72 3.06 20.42 1.54
CA GLN A 72 2.19 21.57 1.81
C GLN A 72 0.95 21.19 2.62
N GLU A 73 0.28 20.08 2.26
CA GLU A 73 -0.88 19.59 3.01
C GLU A 73 -0.49 19.09 4.41
N ILE A 74 0.64 18.41 4.52
CA ILE A 74 1.20 17.98 5.80
C ILE A 74 1.49 19.19 6.69
N GLU A 75 2.14 20.23 6.17
CA GLU A 75 2.44 21.47 6.92
C GLU A 75 1.15 22.17 7.35
N ARG A 76 0.18 22.32 6.44
CA ARG A 76 -1.12 22.95 6.76
C ARG A 76 -1.79 22.30 7.96
N ILE A 77 -1.85 20.96 7.96
CA ILE A 77 -2.53 20.23 9.04
C ILE A 77 -1.65 20.16 10.31
N THR A 78 -0.33 20.08 10.17
CA THR A 78 0.61 20.14 11.30
C THR A 78 0.45 21.43 12.10
N ASN A 79 0.28 22.58 11.43
CA ASN A 79 0.07 23.86 12.10
C ASN A 79 -1.22 23.85 12.93
N ILE A 80 -2.32 23.34 12.39
CA ILE A 80 -3.59 23.17 13.11
C ILE A 80 -3.41 22.26 14.34
N ALA A 81 -2.69 21.14 14.15
CA ALA A 81 -2.46 20.16 15.21
C ALA A 81 -1.62 20.76 16.36
N THR A 82 -0.62 21.56 16.02
CA THR A 82 0.24 22.25 17.00
C THR A 82 -0.54 23.30 17.81
N GLU A 83 -1.33 24.15 17.14
CA GLU A 83 -2.17 25.17 17.80
C GLU A 83 -3.18 24.56 18.78
N LYS A 84 -3.64 23.35 18.51
CA LYS A 84 -4.63 22.64 19.33
C LYS A 84 -4.03 21.66 20.33
N GLU A 85 -2.70 21.63 20.47
CA GLU A 85 -1.97 20.73 21.38
C GLU A 85 -2.38 19.26 21.22
N ILE A 86 -2.58 18.81 19.95
CA ILE A 86 -3.02 17.45 19.61
C ILE A 86 -1.98 16.44 20.10
N ASN A 87 -2.46 15.35 20.72
CA ASN A 87 -1.60 14.24 21.17
C ASN A 87 -1.93 12.88 20.52
N ILE A 88 -3.04 12.82 19.76
CA ILE A 88 -3.39 11.66 18.92
C ILE A 88 -3.76 12.14 17.53
N VAL A 89 -3.10 11.62 16.48
CA VAL A 89 -3.47 11.86 15.09
C VAL A 89 -4.08 10.59 14.52
N VAL A 90 -5.30 10.71 14.00
CA VAL A 90 -6.05 9.59 13.40
C VAL A 90 -6.21 9.84 11.91
N GLY A 91 -5.55 9.05 11.08
CA GLY A 91 -5.75 9.04 9.63
C GLY A 91 -6.87 8.06 9.25
N ILE A 92 -7.89 8.54 8.55
CA ILE A 92 -9.09 7.77 8.19
C ILE A 92 -9.27 7.85 6.67
N GLY A 93 -9.06 6.76 5.94
CA GLY A 93 -9.18 6.79 4.49
C GLY A 93 -8.32 5.79 3.73
N GLY A 94 -7.90 6.18 2.54
CA GLY A 94 -6.94 5.47 1.70
C GLY A 94 -5.49 5.86 1.96
N GLY A 95 -4.54 5.23 1.27
CA GLY A 95 -3.10 5.37 1.49
C GLY A 95 -2.60 6.81 1.66
N LYS A 96 -3.00 7.74 0.77
CA LYS A 96 -2.58 9.14 0.84
C LYS A 96 -2.98 9.85 2.16
N THR A 97 -4.21 9.62 2.62
CA THR A 97 -4.68 10.15 3.91
C THR A 97 -3.89 9.54 5.08
N LEU A 98 -3.63 8.24 5.02
CA LEU A 98 -2.91 7.51 6.05
C LEU A 98 -1.46 7.97 6.13
N ASP A 99 -0.81 8.16 5.00
CA ASP A 99 0.57 8.66 4.91
C ASP A 99 0.69 10.10 5.42
N THR A 100 -0.26 10.97 5.06
CA THR A 100 -0.34 12.33 5.60
C THR A 100 -0.47 12.32 7.13
N ALA A 101 -1.33 11.45 7.69
CA ALA A 101 -1.50 11.35 9.14
C ALA A 101 -0.24 10.87 9.87
N LYS A 102 0.49 9.90 9.32
CA LYS A 102 1.80 9.45 9.85
C LYS A 102 2.80 10.60 9.89
N ALA A 103 2.91 11.37 8.79
CA ALA A 103 3.82 12.49 8.70
C ALA A 103 3.50 13.58 9.73
N ILE A 104 2.22 13.92 9.91
CA ILE A 104 1.78 14.91 10.91
C ILE A 104 2.07 14.43 12.33
N ALA A 105 1.72 13.15 12.63
CA ALA A 105 1.98 12.57 13.94
C ALA A 105 3.49 12.59 14.28
N ASP A 106 4.34 12.30 13.30
CA ASP A 106 5.79 12.39 13.48
C ASP A 106 6.26 13.83 13.72
N ASN A 107 5.75 14.81 12.97
CA ASN A 107 6.12 16.21 13.13
C ASN A 107 5.86 16.73 14.58
N ILE A 108 4.71 16.38 15.16
CA ILE A 108 4.31 16.87 16.50
C ILE A 108 4.58 15.84 17.62
N LYS A 109 5.21 14.71 17.30
CA LYS A 109 5.49 13.58 18.24
C LYS A 109 4.24 13.05 18.95
N ALA A 110 3.11 13.04 18.23
CA ALA A 110 1.85 12.47 18.70
C ALA A 110 1.78 10.96 18.51
N LYS A 111 0.75 10.34 19.11
CA LYS A 111 0.36 8.96 18.81
C LYS A 111 -0.26 8.87 17.41
N THR A 112 0.08 7.83 16.69
CA THR A 112 -0.41 7.58 15.33
C THR A 112 -1.45 6.48 15.34
N VAL A 113 -2.65 6.78 14.86
CA VAL A 113 -3.75 5.82 14.69
C VAL A 113 -4.18 5.81 13.23
N ILE A 114 -4.30 4.63 12.65
CA ILE A 114 -4.61 4.43 11.24
C ILE A 114 -5.90 3.64 11.12
N ILE A 115 -6.88 4.20 10.40
CA ILE A 115 -8.18 3.61 10.11
C ILE A 115 -8.37 3.54 8.60
N PRO A 116 -7.92 2.47 7.93
CA PRO A 116 -8.17 2.29 6.51
C PRO A 116 -9.67 2.05 6.26
N THR A 117 -10.22 2.72 5.26
CA THR A 117 -11.62 2.55 4.84
C THR A 117 -11.76 1.75 3.55
N ALA A 118 -10.65 1.38 2.96
CA ALA A 118 -10.53 0.42 1.87
C ALA A 118 -9.24 -0.38 2.06
N ALA A 119 -9.27 -1.67 1.82
CA ALA A 119 -8.09 -2.53 1.85
C ALA A 119 -7.39 -2.50 0.48
N SER A 120 -6.97 -1.29 0.05
CA SER A 120 -6.53 -1.00 -1.32
C SER A 120 -5.02 -0.94 -1.50
N THR A 121 -4.26 -0.87 -0.40
CA THR A 121 -2.79 -0.80 -0.37
C THR A 121 -2.26 -1.33 0.96
N ASP A 122 -0.98 -1.54 1.04
CA ASP A 122 -0.24 -2.01 2.20
C ASP A 122 0.26 -0.89 3.15
N ALA A 123 -0.05 0.36 2.85
CA ALA A 123 0.33 1.53 3.63
C ALA A 123 -0.07 1.52 5.13
N PRO A 124 -1.17 0.87 5.58
CA PRO A 124 -1.67 1.05 6.95
C PRO A 124 -0.67 0.75 8.06
N CYS A 125 0.19 -0.25 7.89
CA CYS A 125 1.01 -0.79 8.99
C CYS A 125 2.45 -0.30 9.03
N SER A 126 2.97 0.28 7.94
CA SER A 126 4.38 0.61 7.80
C SER A 126 4.80 1.91 8.51
N ALA A 127 6.08 1.99 8.90
CA ALA A 127 6.72 3.20 9.42
C ALA A 127 7.28 4.07 8.29
N LEU A 128 6.53 4.24 7.23
CA LEU A 128 6.89 5.13 6.13
C LEU A 128 5.67 5.77 5.49
N SER A 129 5.89 6.86 4.77
CA SER A 129 4.91 7.50 3.89
C SER A 129 5.51 7.77 2.53
N VAL A 130 4.67 7.70 1.51
CA VAL A 130 5.00 8.15 0.16
C VAL A 130 4.56 9.60 0.03
N ILE A 131 5.50 10.49 -0.28
CA ILE A 131 5.24 11.93 -0.45
C ILE A 131 5.18 12.24 -1.94
N TYR A 132 4.19 13.04 -2.29
CA TYR A 132 3.91 13.45 -3.67
C TYR A 132 3.95 14.97 -3.81
N GLY A 133 4.29 15.43 -4.99
CA GLY A 133 4.07 16.81 -5.40
C GLY A 133 2.57 17.12 -5.49
N GLU A 134 2.22 18.40 -5.53
CA GLU A 134 0.83 18.84 -5.68
C GLU A 134 0.17 18.36 -7.00
N ASP A 135 1.00 18.06 -7.99
CA ASP A 135 0.60 17.49 -9.28
C ASP A 135 0.43 15.94 -9.26
N GLY A 136 0.69 15.32 -8.10
CA GLY A 136 0.61 13.87 -7.91
C GLY A 136 1.85 13.10 -8.36
N THR A 137 2.95 13.78 -8.70
CA THR A 137 4.22 13.11 -9.02
C THR A 137 4.90 12.59 -7.75
N PHE A 138 5.52 11.40 -7.85
CA PHE A 138 6.32 10.85 -6.75
C PHE A 138 7.51 11.77 -6.43
N GLU A 139 7.68 12.14 -5.16
CA GLU A 139 8.84 12.92 -4.72
C GLU A 139 9.83 12.09 -3.91
N LYS A 140 9.35 11.44 -2.84
CA LYS A 140 10.24 10.69 -1.92
C LYS A 140 9.48 9.73 -1.01
N TYR A 141 10.22 8.79 -0.44
CA TYR A 141 9.82 8.07 0.77
C TYR A 141 10.24 8.88 2.01
N ARG A 142 9.35 8.97 3.01
CA ARG A 142 9.64 9.51 4.33
C ARG A 142 9.55 8.39 5.35
N PHE A 143 10.66 8.09 6.02
CA PHE A 143 10.76 7.01 7.01
C PHE A 143 10.60 7.54 8.42
N TYR A 144 10.01 6.75 9.31
CA TYR A 144 9.76 7.07 10.70
C TYR A 144 10.45 6.09 11.64
N GLU A 145 10.71 6.51 12.90
CA GLU A 145 11.37 5.67 13.89
C GLU A 145 10.48 4.51 14.37
N LYS A 146 9.15 4.65 14.27
CA LYS A 146 8.18 3.65 14.74
C LYS A 146 6.99 3.52 13.79
N ASN A 147 6.42 2.32 13.75
CA ASN A 147 5.16 2.05 13.10
C ASN A 147 3.99 2.69 13.89
N PRO A 148 2.77 2.75 13.31
CA PRO A 148 1.59 3.26 14.00
C PRO A 148 1.36 2.61 15.38
N ASP A 149 0.89 3.43 16.34
CA ASP A 149 0.53 2.93 17.68
C ASP A 149 -0.72 2.02 17.63
N LEU A 150 -1.63 2.28 16.69
CA LEU A 150 -2.82 1.46 16.46
C LEU A 150 -3.20 1.48 14.98
N VAL A 151 -3.51 0.30 14.43
CA VAL A 151 -4.22 0.14 13.16
C VAL A 151 -5.57 -0.50 13.47
N LEU A 152 -6.67 0.16 13.09
CA LEU A 152 -8.04 -0.26 13.37
C LEU A 152 -8.80 -0.43 12.06
N VAL A 153 -9.15 -1.67 11.71
CA VAL A 153 -9.73 -2.03 10.41
C VAL A 153 -11.15 -2.54 10.58
N ASP A 154 -12.12 -1.71 10.21
CA ASP A 154 -13.51 -2.16 10.13
C ASP A 154 -13.75 -2.88 8.80
N THR A 155 -13.89 -4.19 8.88
CA THR A 155 -13.99 -5.05 7.70
C THR A 155 -15.26 -4.84 6.91
N LEU A 156 -16.34 -4.39 7.56
CA LEU A 156 -17.57 -4.05 6.87
C LEU A 156 -17.44 -2.75 6.07
N VAL A 157 -16.72 -1.77 6.62
CA VAL A 157 -16.42 -0.53 5.89
C VAL A 157 -15.54 -0.83 4.67
N CYS A 158 -14.48 -1.62 4.85
CA CYS A 158 -13.60 -2.03 3.75
C CYS A 158 -14.34 -2.85 2.67
N ALA A 159 -15.24 -3.77 3.08
CA ALA A 159 -16.01 -4.59 2.14
C ALA A 159 -17.07 -3.80 1.35
N LYS A 160 -17.49 -2.63 1.85
CA LYS A 160 -18.41 -1.72 1.14
C LYS A 160 -17.71 -0.71 0.24
N ALA A 161 -16.40 -0.62 0.30
CA ALA A 161 -15.62 0.18 -0.64
C ALA A 161 -15.73 -0.39 -2.07
N PRO A 162 -15.48 0.41 -3.11
CA PRO A 162 -15.47 -0.09 -4.48
C PRO A 162 -14.56 -1.31 -4.64
N VAL A 163 -15.09 -2.39 -5.24
CA VAL A 163 -14.35 -3.67 -5.41
C VAL A 163 -13.04 -3.49 -6.18
N ARG A 164 -12.94 -2.51 -7.08
CA ARG A 164 -11.68 -2.15 -7.76
C ARG A 164 -10.57 -1.80 -6.77
N LEU A 165 -10.89 -1.12 -5.67
CA LEU A 165 -9.91 -0.79 -4.62
C LEU A 165 -9.48 -2.04 -3.85
N PHE A 166 -10.40 -2.95 -3.59
CA PHE A 166 -10.09 -4.23 -2.95
C PHE A 166 -9.17 -5.10 -3.83
N ALA A 167 -9.47 -5.18 -5.13
CA ALA A 167 -8.63 -5.86 -6.11
C ALA A 167 -7.24 -5.21 -6.24
N SER A 168 -7.18 -3.87 -6.18
CA SER A 168 -5.92 -3.13 -6.11
C SER A 168 -5.06 -3.59 -4.92
N GLY A 169 -5.65 -3.73 -3.73
CA GLY A 169 -4.91 -4.23 -2.55
C GLY A 169 -4.46 -5.68 -2.70
N ILE A 170 -5.25 -6.55 -3.33
CA ILE A 170 -4.84 -7.93 -3.63
C ILE A 170 -3.62 -7.93 -4.55
N ALA A 171 -3.62 -7.08 -5.58
CA ALA A 171 -2.53 -7.02 -6.54
C ALA A 171 -1.24 -6.45 -5.92
N ASP A 172 -1.38 -5.44 -5.07
CA ASP A 172 -0.29 -4.86 -4.27
C ASP A 172 0.33 -5.92 -3.33
N GLY A 173 -0.52 -6.61 -2.56
CA GLY A 173 -0.09 -7.67 -1.65
C GLY A 173 0.55 -8.88 -2.35
N LEU A 174 0.18 -9.19 -3.59
CA LEU A 174 0.82 -10.26 -4.36
C LEU A 174 2.24 -9.91 -4.81
N ALA A 175 2.60 -8.64 -4.92
CA ALA A 175 3.97 -8.21 -5.16
C ALA A 175 4.88 -8.48 -3.95
N THR A 176 4.35 -8.42 -2.75
CA THR A 176 5.09 -8.44 -1.48
C THR A 176 6.08 -9.59 -1.37
N TYR A 177 5.62 -10.84 -1.54
CA TYR A 177 6.53 -11.99 -1.44
C TYR A 177 7.43 -12.14 -2.67
N VAL A 178 6.94 -11.76 -3.86
CA VAL A 178 7.74 -11.74 -5.10
C VAL A 178 8.98 -10.88 -4.88
N GLU A 179 8.82 -9.68 -4.35
CA GLU A 179 9.91 -8.73 -4.12
C GLU A 179 10.77 -9.10 -2.91
N ALA A 180 10.17 -9.43 -1.76
CA ALA A 180 10.90 -9.85 -0.57
C ALA A 180 11.80 -11.08 -0.83
N SER A 181 11.34 -12.02 -1.65
CA SER A 181 12.13 -13.18 -2.05
C SER A 181 13.36 -12.79 -2.88
N SER A 182 13.23 -11.77 -3.71
CA SER A 182 14.33 -11.23 -4.52
C SER A 182 15.35 -10.48 -3.67
N VAL A 183 14.88 -9.66 -2.71
CA VAL A 183 15.73 -8.98 -1.72
C VAL A 183 16.54 -9.97 -0.90
N LEU A 184 15.90 -11.05 -0.42
CA LEU A 184 16.59 -12.12 0.31
C LEU A 184 17.64 -12.81 -0.55
N LYS A 185 17.32 -13.14 -1.81
CA LYS A 185 18.18 -13.83 -2.76
C LYS A 185 19.38 -12.98 -3.17
N SER A 186 19.23 -11.68 -3.29
CA SER A 186 20.32 -10.73 -3.64
C SER A 186 21.17 -10.31 -2.44
N ASP A 187 20.82 -10.73 -1.23
CA ASP A 187 21.44 -10.30 0.01
C ASP A 187 21.30 -8.77 0.27
N SER A 188 20.26 -8.16 -0.32
CA SER A 188 19.94 -6.75 -0.17
C SER A 188 19.28 -6.45 1.18
N LEU A 189 19.07 -5.16 1.48
CA LEU A 189 18.45 -4.71 2.72
C LEU A 189 16.94 -4.51 2.52
N SER A 190 16.17 -4.74 3.57
CA SER A 190 14.75 -4.37 3.65
C SER A 190 14.58 -2.85 3.78
N MET A 191 13.32 -2.40 3.80
CA MET A 191 13.00 -0.97 3.99
C MET A 191 13.46 -0.42 5.35
N LEU A 192 13.81 -1.30 6.29
CA LEU A 192 14.33 -0.96 7.63
C LEU A 192 15.87 -0.84 7.68
N ASN A 193 16.57 -0.84 6.55
CA ASN A 193 18.02 -0.86 6.49
C ASN A 193 18.65 -2.04 7.28
N GLY A 194 17.95 -3.17 7.32
CA GLY A 194 18.40 -4.43 7.89
C GLY A 194 18.12 -5.58 6.94
N ARG A 195 18.76 -6.72 7.17
CA ARG A 195 18.46 -7.93 6.42
C ARG A 195 17.05 -8.44 6.76
N PRO A 196 16.32 -9.02 5.81
CA PRO A 196 15.05 -9.67 6.07
C PRO A 196 15.19 -10.73 7.17
N THR A 197 14.25 -10.70 8.14
CA THR A 197 14.19 -11.70 9.21
C THR A 197 13.40 -12.93 8.76
N ILE A 198 13.56 -14.06 9.44
CA ILE A 198 12.70 -15.24 9.23
C ILE A 198 11.24 -14.89 9.42
N ALA A 199 10.92 -14.06 10.44
CA ALA A 199 9.57 -13.61 10.71
C ALA A 199 9.02 -12.75 9.56
N GLY A 200 9.79 -11.76 9.07
CA GLY A 200 9.37 -10.91 7.93
C GLY A 200 9.09 -11.73 6.65
N MET A 201 9.98 -12.67 6.34
CA MET A 201 9.79 -13.55 5.18
C MET A 201 8.58 -14.50 5.34
N ALA A 202 8.33 -15.00 6.55
CA ALA A 202 7.16 -15.84 6.83
C ALA A 202 5.85 -15.04 6.67
N VAL A 203 5.83 -13.77 7.11
CA VAL A 203 4.68 -12.87 6.93
C VAL A 203 4.46 -12.56 5.45
N ALA A 204 5.50 -12.21 4.71
CA ALA A 204 5.40 -11.96 3.26
C ALA A 204 4.86 -13.19 2.51
N LYS A 205 5.35 -14.39 2.86
CA LYS A 205 4.85 -15.64 2.25
C LYS A 205 3.40 -15.93 2.63
N ALA A 206 3.02 -15.70 3.89
CA ALA A 206 1.63 -15.86 4.33
C ALA A 206 0.68 -14.91 3.57
N CYS A 207 1.14 -13.69 3.24
CA CYS A 207 0.40 -12.76 2.39
C CYS A 207 0.07 -13.39 1.03
N GLU A 208 1.09 -13.83 0.29
CA GLU A 208 0.92 -14.47 -1.02
C GLU A 208 -0.02 -15.68 -0.96
N ASP A 209 0.21 -16.59 0.00
CA ASP A 209 -0.58 -17.81 0.15
C ASP A 209 -2.06 -17.52 0.44
N THR A 210 -2.32 -16.53 1.30
CA THR A 210 -3.67 -16.09 1.65
C THR A 210 -4.38 -15.50 0.43
N LEU A 211 -3.71 -14.61 -0.30
CA LEU A 211 -4.28 -13.94 -1.47
C LEU A 211 -4.57 -14.90 -2.60
N LEU A 212 -3.64 -15.81 -2.90
CA LEU A 212 -3.85 -16.83 -3.95
C LEU A 212 -4.93 -17.86 -3.57
N THR A 213 -5.12 -18.13 -2.28
CA THR A 213 -6.11 -19.09 -1.80
C THR A 213 -7.51 -18.49 -1.73
N TYR A 214 -7.65 -17.31 -1.14
CA TYR A 214 -8.94 -16.72 -0.81
C TYR A 214 -9.32 -15.50 -1.65
N GLY A 215 -8.36 -14.92 -2.40
CA GLY A 215 -8.54 -13.64 -3.08
C GLY A 215 -9.73 -13.61 -4.03
N LEU A 216 -9.93 -14.67 -4.84
CA LEU A 216 -11.05 -14.70 -5.78
C LEU A 216 -12.40 -14.80 -5.06
N SER A 217 -12.54 -15.69 -4.06
CA SER A 217 -13.79 -15.82 -3.31
C SER A 217 -14.11 -14.57 -2.47
N ALA A 218 -13.08 -13.88 -1.98
CA ALA A 218 -13.23 -12.60 -1.30
C ALA A 218 -13.66 -11.49 -2.27
N TYR A 219 -13.05 -11.43 -3.46
CA TYR A 219 -13.41 -10.48 -4.52
C TYR A 219 -14.91 -10.57 -4.86
N GLU A 220 -15.41 -11.79 -5.14
CA GLU A 220 -16.83 -12.05 -5.43
C GLU A 220 -17.76 -11.64 -4.27
N ALA A 221 -17.33 -11.84 -3.02
CA ALA A 221 -18.11 -11.42 -1.85
C ALA A 221 -18.15 -9.89 -1.69
N VAL A 222 -17.01 -9.22 -1.90
CA VAL A 222 -16.91 -7.74 -1.83
C VAL A 222 -17.74 -7.07 -2.95
N GLU A 223 -17.88 -7.68 -4.13
CA GLU A 223 -18.81 -7.21 -5.16
C GLU A 223 -20.26 -7.13 -4.65
N LYS A 224 -20.61 -7.92 -3.64
CA LYS A 224 -21.93 -7.91 -2.98
C LYS A 224 -21.94 -7.06 -1.70
N GLY A 225 -20.82 -6.47 -1.31
CA GLY A 225 -20.68 -5.68 -0.09
C GLY A 225 -20.83 -6.48 1.19
N VAL A 226 -20.47 -7.78 1.17
CA VAL A 226 -20.65 -8.70 2.33
C VAL A 226 -19.29 -9.17 2.86
N VAL A 227 -19.25 -9.38 4.18
CA VAL A 227 -18.06 -9.91 4.86
C VAL A 227 -18.21 -11.41 5.04
N THR A 228 -17.21 -12.15 4.56
CA THR A 228 -17.08 -13.60 4.75
C THR A 228 -15.72 -13.90 5.39
N PRO A 229 -15.46 -15.13 5.88
CA PRO A 229 -14.12 -15.48 6.36
C PRO A 229 -13.01 -15.26 5.33
N ALA A 230 -13.29 -15.43 4.04
CA ALA A 230 -12.34 -15.12 2.97
C ALA A 230 -12.08 -13.61 2.85
N VAL A 231 -13.11 -12.77 3.00
CA VAL A 231 -12.95 -11.30 3.01
C VAL A 231 -12.14 -10.84 4.21
N GLU A 232 -12.39 -11.38 5.40
CA GLU A 232 -11.58 -11.11 6.60
C GLU A 232 -10.10 -11.45 6.35
N ALA A 233 -9.82 -12.65 5.85
CA ALA A 233 -8.45 -13.09 5.57
C ALA A 233 -7.74 -12.22 4.52
N VAL A 234 -8.45 -11.79 3.46
CA VAL A 234 -7.87 -10.96 2.41
C VAL A 234 -7.68 -9.50 2.86
N ILE A 235 -8.59 -8.96 3.69
CA ILE A 235 -8.37 -7.64 4.31
C ILE A 235 -7.13 -7.67 5.20
N GLU A 236 -6.96 -8.70 6.02
CA GLU A 236 -5.74 -8.90 6.83
C GLU A 236 -4.50 -8.99 5.93
N ALA A 237 -4.57 -9.76 4.85
CA ALA A 237 -3.46 -9.91 3.91
C ALA A 237 -3.08 -8.56 3.27
N ASN A 238 -4.05 -7.79 2.76
CA ASN A 238 -3.81 -6.51 2.10
C ASN A 238 -3.26 -5.44 3.06
N THR A 239 -3.71 -5.42 4.33
CA THR A 239 -3.41 -4.32 5.26
C THR A 239 -2.29 -4.66 6.25
N LEU A 240 -2.28 -5.87 6.81
CA LEU A 240 -1.30 -6.29 7.80
C LEU A 240 -0.16 -7.08 7.17
N LEU A 241 -0.48 -8.21 6.50
CA LEU A 241 0.57 -9.10 6.03
C LEU A 241 1.41 -8.48 4.92
N SER A 242 0.77 -7.76 4.00
CA SER A 242 1.48 -7.01 2.95
C SER A 242 2.31 -5.89 3.55
N GLY A 243 1.72 -5.06 4.43
CA GLY A 243 2.41 -3.95 5.09
C GLY A 243 3.64 -4.39 5.88
N LEU A 244 3.53 -5.46 6.65
CA LEU A 244 4.68 -6.02 7.37
C LEU A 244 5.64 -6.74 6.43
N GLY A 245 5.12 -7.40 5.41
CA GLY A 245 5.90 -8.18 4.44
C GLY A 245 6.85 -7.31 3.65
N PHE A 246 6.36 -6.20 3.06
CA PHE A 246 7.23 -5.32 2.28
C PHE A 246 8.21 -4.53 3.18
N GLU A 247 7.77 -4.05 4.34
CA GLU A 247 8.62 -3.27 5.23
C GLU A 247 9.78 -4.12 5.76
N ASN A 248 9.50 -5.35 6.19
CA ASN A 248 10.47 -6.26 6.79
C ASN A 248 11.20 -7.16 5.79
N GLY A 249 10.61 -7.39 4.60
CA GLY A 249 11.18 -8.20 3.53
C GLY A 249 11.90 -7.39 2.46
N GLY A 250 11.45 -6.17 2.23
CA GLY A 250 11.96 -5.24 1.22
C GLY A 250 11.19 -5.25 -0.08
N LEU A 251 11.37 -4.20 -0.87
CA LEU A 251 10.84 -4.01 -2.23
C LEU A 251 11.94 -4.25 -3.26
N ALA A 252 11.55 -4.51 -4.50
CA ALA A 252 12.47 -4.74 -5.61
C ALA A 252 11.90 -4.20 -6.94
N GLY A 253 11.66 -5.07 -7.93
CA GLY A 253 11.32 -4.64 -9.28
C GLY A 253 9.87 -4.19 -9.47
N ALA A 254 8.89 -4.78 -8.79
CA ALA A 254 7.48 -4.47 -9.04
C ALA A 254 7.14 -3.00 -8.74
N HIS A 255 7.54 -2.52 -7.58
CA HIS A 255 7.34 -1.12 -7.17
C HIS A 255 8.26 -0.15 -7.92
N ALA A 256 9.49 -0.54 -8.24
CA ALA A 256 10.36 0.29 -9.07
C ALA A 256 9.77 0.52 -10.47
N ILE A 257 9.16 -0.50 -11.09
CA ILE A 257 8.49 -0.37 -12.38
C ILE A 257 7.22 0.48 -12.26
N HIS A 258 6.45 0.31 -11.16
CA HIS A 258 5.34 1.22 -10.85
C HIS A 258 5.82 2.69 -10.80
N ASN A 259 6.94 2.98 -10.14
CA ASN A 259 7.54 4.31 -10.10
C ASN A 259 7.96 4.75 -11.51
N GLY A 260 8.52 3.85 -12.31
CA GLY A 260 8.89 4.08 -13.70
C GLY A 260 7.74 4.59 -14.58
N PHE A 261 6.51 4.15 -14.32
CA PHE A 261 5.34 4.63 -15.06
C PHE A 261 5.07 6.13 -14.88
N THR A 262 5.63 6.78 -13.86
CA THR A 262 5.53 8.23 -13.69
C THR A 262 6.26 9.02 -14.78
N ALA A 263 7.19 8.40 -15.51
CA ALA A 263 7.87 8.99 -16.66
C ALA A 263 6.95 9.22 -17.88
N ILE A 264 5.76 8.60 -17.89
CA ILE A 264 4.84 8.63 -19.02
C ILE A 264 3.61 9.44 -18.66
N HIS A 265 3.25 10.39 -19.51
CA HIS A 265 2.02 11.16 -19.35
C HIS A 265 0.83 10.41 -19.95
N GLY A 266 -0.37 10.64 -19.42
CA GLY A 266 -1.61 10.12 -19.98
C GLY A 266 -2.44 9.28 -19.00
N ASP A 267 -3.29 8.43 -19.55
CA ASP A 267 -4.33 7.71 -18.81
C ASP A 267 -3.81 6.64 -17.83
N ILE A 268 -2.54 6.29 -17.92
CA ILE A 268 -1.88 5.41 -16.94
C ILE A 268 -2.00 5.96 -15.49
N HIS A 269 -2.08 7.29 -15.33
CA HIS A 269 -2.26 7.93 -14.02
C HIS A 269 -3.67 7.79 -13.45
N LYS A 270 -4.66 7.33 -14.24
CA LYS A 270 -6.01 7.00 -13.77
C LYS A 270 -6.08 5.61 -13.13
N LEU A 271 -5.04 4.81 -13.29
CA LEU A 271 -4.94 3.51 -12.66
C LEU A 271 -4.64 3.66 -11.16
N THR A 272 -5.19 2.75 -10.36
CA THR A 272 -4.86 2.64 -8.95
C THR A 272 -3.40 2.21 -8.75
N HIS A 273 -2.89 2.34 -7.53
CA HIS A 273 -1.56 1.86 -7.18
C HIS A 273 -1.38 0.38 -7.54
N GLY A 274 -2.26 -0.48 -7.01
CA GLY A 274 -2.16 -1.93 -7.23
C GLY A 274 -2.39 -2.36 -8.68
N GLU A 275 -3.17 -1.62 -9.49
CA GLU A 275 -3.26 -1.90 -10.93
C GLU A 275 -1.91 -1.72 -11.63
N LYS A 276 -1.17 -0.69 -11.28
CA LYS A 276 0.19 -0.49 -11.81
C LYS A 276 1.18 -1.51 -11.24
N VAL A 277 1.08 -1.82 -9.94
CA VAL A 277 1.91 -2.83 -9.28
C VAL A 277 1.64 -4.24 -9.83
N ALA A 278 0.38 -4.58 -10.19
CA ALA A 278 0.06 -5.85 -10.85
C ALA A 278 0.90 -6.07 -12.11
N TYR A 279 0.92 -5.08 -12.99
CA TYR A 279 1.72 -5.16 -14.21
C TYR A 279 3.23 -5.16 -13.91
N GLY A 280 3.66 -4.31 -12.96
CA GLY A 280 5.03 -4.27 -12.47
C GLY A 280 5.51 -5.61 -11.90
N THR A 281 4.66 -6.33 -11.19
CA THR A 281 4.95 -7.68 -10.66
C THR A 281 5.23 -8.67 -11.79
N LEU A 282 4.42 -8.67 -12.84
CA LEU A 282 4.64 -9.55 -13.99
C LEU A 282 5.97 -9.22 -14.71
N VAL A 283 6.27 -7.92 -14.86
CA VAL A 283 7.55 -7.46 -15.45
C VAL A 283 8.73 -7.89 -14.57
N HIS A 284 8.64 -7.72 -13.25
CA HIS A 284 9.65 -8.20 -12.31
C HIS A 284 9.91 -9.71 -12.46
N MET A 285 8.84 -10.51 -12.53
CA MET A 285 8.98 -11.98 -12.71
C MET A 285 9.68 -12.35 -14.02
N VAL A 286 9.42 -11.60 -15.09
CA VAL A 286 10.13 -11.78 -16.38
C VAL A 286 11.61 -11.40 -16.27
N LEU A 287 11.94 -10.27 -15.62
CA LEU A 287 13.32 -9.83 -15.39
C LEU A 287 14.15 -10.86 -14.59
N GLU A 288 13.51 -11.54 -13.62
CA GLU A 288 14.14 -12.62 -12.86
C GLU A 288 14.16 -13.97 -13.61
N ASN A 289 13.61 -14.04 -14.81
CA ASN A 289 13.48 -15.28 -15.59
C ASN A 289 12.75 -16.38 -14.78
N ARG A 290 11.65 -16.01 -14.09
CA ARG A 290 10.84 -17.00 -13.38
C ARG A 290 10.15 -17.96 -14.36
N PRO A 291 9.85 -19.18 -13.93
CA PRO A 291 9.18 -20.17 -14.79
C PRO A 291 7.88 -19.62 -15.39
N LEU A 292 7.63 -19.89 -16.68
CA LEU A 292 6.42 -19.43 -17.38
C LEU A 292 5.13 -19.90 -16.70
N GLU A 293 5.14 -21.05 -16.05
CA GLU A 293 4.01 -21.56 -15.28
C GLU A 293 3.64 -20.64 -14.11
N GLU A 294 4.65 -20.14 -13.40
CA GLU A 294 4.46 -19.19 -12.28
C GLU A 294 3.88 -17.86 -12.80
N ILE A 295 4.47 -17.28 -13.85
CA ILE A 295 3.97 -16.05 -14.49
C ILE A 295 2.53 -16.25 -14.97
N THR A 296 2.23 -17.36 -15.60
CA THR A 296 0.89 -17.70 -16.11
C THR A 296 -0.14 -17.79 -14.97
N LYS A 297 0.26 -18.32 -13.81
CA LYS A 297 -0.60 -18.40 -12.62
C LYS A 297 -1.04 -16.99 -12.17
N TYR A 298 -0.10 -16.04 -12.11
CA TYR A 298 -0.40 -14.65 -11.74
C TYR A 298 -1.27 -13.96 -12.80
N ILE A 299 -0.95 -14.09 -14.08
CA ILE A 299 -1.77 -13.52 -15.17
C ILE A 299 -3.21 -14.02 -15.09
N LYS A 300 -3.42 -15.33 -14.96
CA LYS A 300 -4.77 -15.92 -14.85
C LYS A 300 -5.52 -15.44 -13.61
N PHE A 301 -4.82 -15.23 -12.50
CA PHE A 301 -5.41 -14.70 -11.29
C PHE A 301 -5.81 -13.24 -11.47
N TYR A 302 -4.91 -12.39 -11.96
CA TYR A 302 -5.16 -10.97 -12.19
C TYR A 302 -6.33 -10.73 -13.15
N LYS A 303 -6.41 -11.48 -14.25
CA LYS A 303 -7.56 -11.40 -15.16
C LYS A 303 -8.91 -11.67 -14.48
N LYS A 304 -8.96 -12.60 -13.50
CA LYS A 304 -10.19 -12.95 -12.77
C LYS A 304 -10.65 -11.85 -11.80
N ILE A 305 -9.77 -10.99 -11.36
CA ILE A 305 -10.09 -9.86 -10.46
C ILE A 305 -9.98 -8.51 -11.18
N ASN A 306 -10.03 -8.51 -12.51
CA ASN A 306 -9.97 -7.33 -13.37
C ASN A 306 -8.72 -6.45 -13.18
N MET A 307 -7.58 -7.06 -12.85
CA MET A 307 -6.28 -6.37 -12.81
C MET A 307 -5.58 -6.43 -14.17
N PRO A 308 -4.88 -5.36 -14.58
CA PRO A 308 -4.28 -5.27 -15.89
C PRO A 308 -3.11 -6.24 -16.06
N THR A 309 -3.04 -6.86 -17.23
CA THR A 309 -2.00 -7.81 -17.62
C THR A 309 -1.41 -7.51 -19.01
N THR A 310 -1.97 -6.54 -19.72
CA THR A 310 -1.55 -6.13 -21.07
C THR A 310 -1.24 -4.64 -21.14
N LEU A 311 -0.46 -4.24 -22.15
CA LEU A 311 -0.15 -2.82 -22.42
C LEU A 311 -1.41 -1.99 -22.67
N LYS A 312 -2.40 -2.56 -23.34
CA LYS A 312 -3.69 -1.90 -23.55
C LYS A 312 -4.41 -1.58 -22.24
N GLU A 313 -4.40 -2.52 -21.30
CA GLU A 313 -5.06 -2.36 -20.00
C GLU A 313 -4.34 -1.36 -19.09
N VAL A 314 -3.02 -1.19 -19.25
CA VAL A 314 -2.27 -0.13 -18.54
C VAL A 314 -2.18 1.17 -19.34
N HIS A 315 -3.00 1.34 -20.40
CA HIS A 315 -3.04 2.53 -21.26
C HIS A 315 -1.69 2.88 -21.93
N LEU A 316 -0.89 1.89 -22.23
CA LEU A 316 0.40 2.00 -22.95
C LEU A 316 0.34 1.34 -24.33
N ASP A 317 -0.86 1.11 -24.90
CA ASP A 317 -1.01 0.56 -26.25
C ASP A 317 -0.36 1.49 -27.28
N GLY A 318 0.50 0.94 -28.15
CA GLY A 318 1.23 1.74 -29.12
C GLY A 318 2.35 2.64 -28.57
N VAL A 319 2.72 2.48 -27.30
CA VAL A 319 3.85 3.22 -26.70
C VAL A 319 5.15 2.97 -27.48
N SER A 320 5.94 4.03 -27.70
CA SER A 320 7.22 3.92 -28.40
C SER A 320 8.28 3.22 -27.55
N TRP A 321 9.25 2.58 -28.21
CA TRP A 321 10.40 1.98 -27.53
C TRP A 321 11.13 2.97 -26.60
N ASP A 322 11.35 4.19 -27.07
CA ASP A 322 12.04 5.23 -26.28
C ASP A 322 11.28 5.57 -24.99
N ASN A 323 9.96 5.57 -25.02
CA ASN A 323 9.14 5.78 -23.82
C ASN A 323 9.19 4.57 -22.87
N LEU A 324 9.26 3.34 -23.40
CA LEU A 324 9.49 2.16 -22.56
C LEU A 324 10.86 2.19 -21.90
N VAL A 325 11.91 2.65 -22.61
CA VAL A 325 13.25 2.84 -22.04
C VAL A 325 13.23 3.90 -20.94
N LYS A 326 12.50 5.02 -21.11
CA LYS A 326 12.34 6.02 -20.05
C LYS A 326 11.70 5.45 -18.76
N ILE A 327 10.71 4.56 -18.90
CA ILE A 327 10.16 3.82 -17.73
C ILE A 327 11.30 3.07 -17.04
N GLY A 328 12.14 2.38 -17.82
CA GLY A 328 13.31 1.66 -17.31
C GLY A 328 14.36 2.58 -16.66
N GLU A 329 14.60 3.77 -17.21
CA GLU A 329 15.52 4.75 -16.62
C GLU A 329 15.08 5.20 -15.23
N VAL A 330 13.79 5.52 -15.06
CA VAL A 330 13.24 5.92 -13.75
C VAL A 330 13.25 4.74 -12.78
N ALA A 331 12.78 3.57 -13.20
CA ALA A 331 12.79 2.35 -12.37
C ALA A 331 14.21 1.95 -11.93
N ASN A 332 15.22 2.25 -12.73
CA ASN A 332 16.63 1.91 -12.48
C ASN A 332 17.43 3.03 -11.80
N SER A 333 16.76 4.04 -11.24
CA SER A 333 17.45 5.09 -10.49
C SER A 333 18.20 4.52 -9.29
N GLU A 334 19.31 5.15 -8.90
CA GLU A 334 20.20 4.65 -7.83
C GLU A 334 19.50 4.48 -6.48
N ASN A 335 18.44 5.26 -6.23
CA ASN A 335 17.69 5.25 -4.98
C ASN A 335 16.40 4.42 -5.05
N ASP A 336 16.12 3.75 -6.17
CA ASP A 336 14.94 2.91 -6.31
C ASP A 336 15.25 1.43 -6.10
N THR A 337 14.22 0.68 -5.81
CA THR A 337 14.29 -0.71 -5.33
C THR A 337 14.65 -1.74 -6.41
N LEU A 338 14.68 -1.37 -7.70
CA LEU A 338 15.15 -2.25 -8.77
C LEU A 338 16.58 -2.74 -8.53
N GLN A 339 17.39 -1.92 -7.83
CA GLN A 339 18.76 -2.26 -7.42
C GLN A 339 18.84 -3.46 -6.48
N ASN A 340 17.71 -3.86 -5.89
CA ASN A 340 17.60 -5.03 -5.01
C ASN A 340 17.46 -6.36 -5.78
N LEU A 341 17.46 -6.35 -7.10
CA LEU A 341 17.53 -7.59 -7.88
C LEU A 341 18.96 -8.17 -7.87
N SER A 342 19.07 -9.49 -7.97
CA SER A 342 20.37 -10.20 -7.89
C SER A 342 21.32 -9.93 -9.06
N LYS A 343 20.84 -9.31 -10.12
CA LYS A 343 21.65 -8.82 -11.25
C LYS A 343 21.31 -7.36 -11.53
N ARG A 344 22.29 -6.61 -12.03
CA ARG A 344 22.03 -5.26 -12.52
C ARG A 344 21.15 -5.35 -13.79
N ILE A 345 20.08 -4.58 -13.79
CA ILE A 345 19.13 -4.48 -14.89
C ILE A 345 19.38 -3.19 -15.66
N THR A 346 19.30 -3.22 -16.99
CA THR A 346 19.36 -2.01 -17.81
C THR A 346 17.97 -1.49 -18.15
N PRO A 347 17.82 -0.20 -18.51
CA PRO A 347 16.54 0.36 -18.97
C PRO A 347 15.93 -0.41 -20.15
N GLU A 348 16.76 -0.88 -21.08
CA GLU A 348 16.35 -1.65 -22.25
C GLU A 348 15.86 -3.06 -21.86
N GLU A 349 16.44 -3.67 -20.82
CA GLU A 349 15.94 -4.94 -20.26
C GLU A 349 14.55 -4.74 -19.65
N VAL A 350 14.30 -3.64 -18.95
CA VAL A 350 12.95 -3.28 -18.43
C VAL A 350 11.97 -3.12 -19.59
N ALA A 351 12.32 -2.34 -20.61
CA ALA A 351 11.50 -2.15 -21.81
C ALA A 351 11.17 -3.48 -22.51
N SER A 352 12.15 -4.35 -22.64
CA SER A 352 11.99 -5.69 -23.23
C SER A 352 11.06 -6.57 -22.39
N ALA A 353 11.19 -6.53 -21.07
CA ALA A 353 10.34 -7.31 -20.16
C ALA A 353 8.89 -6.82 -20.17
N ILE A 354 8.65 -5.50 -20.27
CA ILE A 354 7.31 -4.92 -20.44
C ILE A 354 6.63 -5.49 -21.70
N LEU A 355 7.32 -5.50 -22.84
CA LEU A 355 6.79 -6.08 -24.08
C LEU A 355 6.58 -7.60 -23.98
N ALA A 356 7.47 -8.30 -23.29
CA ALA A 356 7.37 -9.75 -23.12
C ALA A 356 6.13 -10.12 -22.28
N VAL A 357 5.82 -9.37 -21.21
CA VAL A 357 4.59 -9.56 -20.40
C VAL A 357 3.35 -9.42 -21.28
N ASP A 358 3.27 -8.37 -22.10
CA ASP A 358 2.15 -8.16 -23.03
C ASP A 358 1.97 -9.34 -23.96
N ALA A 359 3.06 -9.77 -24.62
CA ALA A 359 3.04 -10.90 -25.56
C ALA A 359 2.64 -12.23 -24.91
N ILE A 360 3.04 -12.47 -23.63
CA ILE A 360 2.64 -13.64 -22.86
C ILE A 360 1.16 -13.56 -22.52
N SER A 361 0.71 -12.42 -22.00
CA SER A 361 -0.67 -12.21 -21.53
C SER A 361 -1.71 -12.31 -22.64
N GLN A 362 -1.37 -11.89 -23.86
CA GLN A 362 -2.25 -12.00 -25.03
C GLN A 362 -2.50 -13.46 -25.46
N LYS A 363 -1.66 -14.40 -25.04
CA LYS A 363 -1.78 -15.83 -25.38
C LYS A 363 -2.51 -16.66 -24.32
N ILE A 364 -2.80 -16.06 -23.16
CA ILE A 364 -3.47 -16.68 -22.01
C ILE A 364 -4.90 -16.13 -21.90
#